data_ca559b8ccf424a9fe308d5100950f6b0
#
_entry.id   ca559b8ccf424a9fe308d5100950f6b0
#
_cell.length_a   1.000
_cell.length_b   1.000
_cell.length_c   1.000
_cell.angle_alpha   90.00
_cell.angle_beta   90.00
_cell.angle_gamma   90.00
#
_symmetry.space_group_name_H-M   'P 1'
#
loop_
_entity.id
_entity.type
_entity.pdbx_description
1 polymer ?
#
loop_
_entity_poly.entity_id
_entity_poly.type
_entity_poly.pdbx_seq_one_letter_code
_entity_poly.pdbx_strand_id
1 'polypeptide(L)'
;MKIIARIQDYRQNHGTAYTLRRLGQKAAQQLLGTYDRRRRKETVTDTELEEQRKHQPGAGLISVVIPVYNTDPAMLSALLDSLQNQSYLNFEAVLYDGASTRAETLRVLESRSKTEPRFRVIHGQENKGISGNTNEALKLARGEYVALCDHDDLLSPDALWQAAKRIEEKQPDMVYSDEDRITQNGRRHMDPHYKPDYCPDNLVSDNYICHLAVIRKKLLEETGGLRSGFDGSQDHDLFLRIAEKTNRIEHIPRVLYSWREVFSSASHRDLYTCLENGCRAAVEHEAALGRQAEAVPVNGVIRLWYTIPEDASVEALVHGDSEEECQECLGELQFRTDWPRLTGSILVAPEDERLPLINEAARTSTADYLLILDARVTEMNRYFIREMLMYAQRDDVAGVTGVLTNRKKRITHGGFVLGTEHCAQCINEGRYITAGDWYDMMNKVHNVSAVSLCCLLVKRENWMDPDEGFRGGLAAADLGLRQREAGKWFVFTPHAQAQLEPCAMLLTGKERDPRDTEHYREKWGNTVSDPCCGYILGRTI
;
A
#
# COMPACT_ATOMS: atom_id res chain seq x y z
N MET A 1 -9.70 25.39 -21.02
CA MET A 1 -10.92 24.84 -20.41
C MET A 1 -10.70 23.47 -19.73
N LYS A 2 -10.07 22.48 -20.36
CA LYS A 2 -9.89 21.11 -19.77
C LYS A 2 -9.11 21.06 -18.45
N ILE A 3 -8.08 21.89 -18.25
CA ILE A 3 -7.29 21.93 -16.99
C ILE A 3 -8.12 22.47 -15.81
N ILE A 4 -8.91 23.51 -16.05
CA ILE A 4 -9.76 24.12 -15.02
C ILE A 4 -10.86 23.15 -14.58
N ALA A 5 -11.50 22.44 -15.51
CA ALA A 5 -12.50 21.41 -15.19
C ALA A 5 -11.89 20.29 -14.36
N ARG A 6 -10.68 19.86 -14.68
CA ARG A 6 -9.93 18.83 -13.95
C ARG A 6 -9.53 19.27 -12.53
N ILE A 7 -9.12 20.54 -12.37
CA ILE A 7 -8.85 21.13 -11.06
C ILE A 7 -10.14 21.22 -10.23
N GLN A 8 -11.27 21.53 -10.88
CA GLN A 8 -12.57 21.59 -10.21
C GLN A 8 -13.04 20.19 -9.76
N ASP A 9 -12.92 19.20 -10.64
CA ASP A 9 -13.23 17.80 -10.34
C ASP A 9 -12.34 17.26 -9.21
N TYR A 10 -11.04 17.46 -9.31
CA TYR A 10 -10.08 17.08 -8.26
C TYR A 10 -10.36 17.79 -6.93
N ARG A 11 -10.81 19.06 -7.00
CA ARG A 11 -11.23 19.82 -5.80
C ARG A 11 -12.51 19.29 -5.18
N GLN A 12 -13.46 18.82 -5.98
CA GLN A 12 -14.69 18.21 -5.50
C GLN A 12 -14.40 16.87 -4.77
N ASN A 13 -13.48 16.09 -5.32
CA ASN A 13 -13.15 14.77 -4.79
C ASN A 13 -12.17 14.80 -3.60
N HIS A 14 -11.29 15.79 -3.52
CA HIS A 14 -10.21 15.83 -2.51
C HIS A 14 -10.19 17.12 -1.63
N GLY A 15 -11.12 18.03 -1.84
CA GLY A 15 -11.17 19.32 -1.14
C GLY A 15 -10.16 20.36 -1.67
N THR A 16 -10.44 21.64 -1.37
CA THR A 16 -9.70 22.77 -1.95
C THR A 16 -8.26 22.87 -1.45
N ALA A 17 -8.03 22.66 -0.15
CA ALA A 17 -6.70 22.78 0.46
C ALA A 17 -5.73 21.71 -0.07
N TYR A 18 -6.20 20.47 -0.17
CA TYR A 18 -5.46 19.35 -0.73
C TYR A 18 -5.12 19.60 -2.21
N THR A 19 -6.09 20.03 -3.01
CA THR A 19 -5.91 20.32 -4.45
C THR A 19 -4.85 21.38 -4.69
N LEU A 20 -4.94 22.53 -3.98
CA LEU A 20 -3.97 23.62 -4.13
C LEU A 20 -2.55 23.19 -3.74
N ARG A 21 -2.43 22.39 -2.71
CA ARG A 21 -1.14 21.87 -2.28
C ARG A 21 -0.55 20.89 -3.28
N ARG A 22 -1.35 19.94 -3.79
CA ARG A 22 -0.92 18.97 -4.81
C ARG A 22 -0.47 19.67 -6.09
N LEU A 23 -1.19 20.74 -6.48
CA LEU A 23 -0.78 21.60 -7.59
C LEU A 23 0.54 22.31 -7.32
N GLY A 24 0.75 22.81 -6.10
CA GLY A 24 2.01 23.44 -5.71
C GLY A 24 3.18 22.46 -5.70
N GLN A 25 2.99 21.25 -5.19
CA GLN A 25 3.99 20.17 -5.20
C GLN A 25 4.33 19.75 -6.63
N LYS A 26 3.31 19.50 -7.48
CA LYS A 26 3.53 19.19 -8.90
C LYS A 26 4.27 20.28 -9.63
N ALA A 27 3.91 21.55 -9.40
CA ALA A 27 4.60 22.69 -10.00
C ALA A 27 6.07 22.78 -9.54
N ALA A 28 6.34 22.57 -8.26
CA ALA A 28 7.70 22.57 -7.72
C ALA A 28 8.54 21.41 -8.29
N GLN A 29 7.99 20.20 -8.32
CA GLN A 29 8.65 19.03 -8.92
C GLN A 29 8.91 19.23 -10.42
N GLN A 30 7.95 19.78 -11.13
CA GLN A 30 8.09 20.09 -12.55
C GLN A 30 9.13 21.17 -12.83
N LEU A 31 9.18 22.24 -12.03
CA LEU A 31 10.14 23.33 -12.19
C LEU A 31 11.57 22.90 -11.84
N LEU A 32 11.74 22.09 -10.80
CA LEU A 32 13.08 21.71 -10.31
C LEU A 32 13.66 20.50 -11.03
N GLY A 33 12.83 19.61 -11.62
CA GLY A 33 13.28 18.41 -12.34
C GLY A 33 14.16 17.48 -11.50
N THR A 34 14.02 17.54 -10.17
CA THR A 34 14.87 16.82 -9.22
C THR A 34 14.72 15.31 -9.34
N TYR A 35 13.46 14.83 -9.47
CA TYR A 35 13.19 13.41 -9.65
C TYR A 35 13.76 12.85 -10.96
N ASP A 36 13.51 13.50 -12.10
CA ASP A 36 14.00 13.05 -13.41
C ASP A 36 15.55 12.93 -13.41
N ARG A 37 16.25 13.90 -12.79
CA ARG A 37 17.70 13.84 -12.65
C ARG A 37 18.16 12.70 -11.74
N ARG A 38 17.43 12.42 -10.65
CA ARG A 38 17.73 11.31 -9.74
C ARG A 38 17.44 9.98 -10.45
N ARG A 39 16.28 9.82 -11.09
CA ARG A 39 15.89 8.63 -11.83
C ARG A 39 16.92 8.24 -12.88
N ARG A 40 17.48 9.22 -13.61
CA ARG A 40 18.55 8.97 -14.60
C ARG A 40 19.86 8.46 -13.97
N LYS A 41 20.14 8.81 -12.71
CA LYS A 41 21.31 8.30 -11.98
C LYS A 41 21.06 6.90 -11.41
N GLU A 42 19.82 6.57 -11.10
CA GLU A 42 19.38 5.27 -10.57
C GLU A 42 19.08 4.26 -11.69
N THR A 43 19.06 4.70 -12.95
CA THR A 43 18.88 3.80 -14.10
C THR A 43 20.09 2.87 -14.21
N VAL A 44 19.81 1.60 -14.47
CA VAL A 44 20.81 0.56 -14.70
C VAL A 44 21.81 1.01 -15.80
N THR A 45 23.09 0.80 -15.58
CA THR A 45 24.14 1.18 -16.52
C THR A 45 24.30 0.15 -17.64
N ASP A 46 24.88 0.56 -18.78
CA ASP A 46 25.15 -0.36 -19.91
C ASP A 46 26.03 -1.54 -19.48
N THR A 47 27.03 -1.30 -18.61
CA THR A 47 27.89 -2.35 -18.05
C THR A 47 27.08 -3.36 -17.23
N GLU A 48 26.17 -2.89 -16.36
CA GLU A 48 25.29 -3.78 -15.60
C GLU A 48 24.35 -4.57 -16.52
N LEU A 49 23.82 -3.95 -17.56
CA LEU A 49 22.97 -4.62 -18.56
C LEU A 49 23.74 -5.72 -19.32
N GLU A 50 25.00 -5.47 -19.66
CA GLU A 50 25.86 -6.49 -20.27
C GLU A 50 26.13 -7.67 -19.34
N GLU A 51 26.39 -7.41 -18.06
CA GLU A 51 26.57 -8.45 -17.05
C GLU A 51 25.27 -9.25 -16.83
N GLN A 52 24.12 -8.57 -16.78
CA GLN A 52 22.82 -9.22 -16.69
C GLN A 52 22.53 -10.14 -17.89
N ARG A 53 22.91 -9.71 -19.12
CA ARG A 53 22.76 -10.56 -20.31
C ARG A 53 23.64 -11.80 -20.28
N LYS A 54 24.81 -11.76 -19.63
CA LYS A 54 25.69 -12.91 -19.43
C LYS A 54 25.18 -13.86 -18.34
N HIS A 55 24.52 -13.30 -17.32
CA HIS A 55 24.06 -14.03 -16.13
C HIS A 55 22.52 -14.01 -16.06
N GLN A 56 21.90 -14.95 -16.76
CA GLN A 56 20.44 -15.05 -16.84
C GLN A 56 19.87 -15.82 -15.65
N PRO A 57 18.92 -15.25 -14.88
CA PRO A 57 18.22 -15.99 -13.81
C PRO A 57 17.41 -17.16 -14.36
N GLY A 58 17.26 -18.21 -13.54
CA GLY A 58 16.57 -19.45 -13.89
C GLY A 58 15.04 -19.41 -13.77
N ALA A 59 14.39 -18.28 -14.05
CA ALA A 59 12.93 -18.13 -13.92
C ALA A 59 12.11 -18.78 -15.05
N GLY A 60 12.73 -19.36 -16.06
CA GLY A 60 12.02 -19.89 -17.22
C GLY A 60 11.51 -18.79 -18.18
N LEU A 61 10.58 -19.15 -19.05
CA LEU A 61 9.99 -18.21 -20.00
C LEU A 61 9.01 -17.27 -19.30
N ILE A 62 9.16 -15.95 -19.51
CA ILE A 62 8.18 -14.93 -19.09
C ILE A 62 7.42 -14.46 -20.32
N SER A 63 6.08 -14.51 -20.29
CA SER A 63 5.23 -13.93 -21.34
C SER A 63 4.79 -12.53 -20.95
N VAL A 64 5.15 -11.51 -21.73
CA VAL A 64 4.61 -10.16 -21.58
C VAL A 64 3.33 -10.07 -22.40
N VAL A 65 2.20 -9.85 -21.76
CA VAL A 65 0.87 -9.78 -22.38
C VAL A 65 0.48 -8.34 -22.59
N ILE A 66 0.14 -7.98 -23.84
CA ILE A 66 -0.10 -6.59 -24.27
C ILE A 66 -1.37 -6.53 -25.11
N PRO A 67 -2.50 -6.04 -24.56
CA PRO A 67 -3.69 -5.76 -25.35
C PRO A 67 -3.49 -4.47 -26.16
N VAL A 68 -3.64 -4.52 -27.49
CA VAL A 68 -3.46 -3.38 -28.38
C VAL A 68 -4.78 -3.03 -29.05
N TYR A 69 -5.16 -1.73 -29.04
CA TYR A 69 -6.28 -1.22 -29.81
C TYR A 69 -6.08 0.24 -30.21
N ASN A 70 -5.89 0.50 -31.50
CA ASN A 70 -5.71 1.85 -32.08
C ASN A 70 -4.66 2.72 -31.36
N THR A 71 -3.64 2.09 -30.80
CA THR A 71 -2.54 2.73 -30.05
C THR A 71 -1.82 3.75 -30.94
N ASP A 72 -1.37 4.85 -30.35
CA ASP A 72 -0.50 5.79 -31.05
C ASP A 72 0.79 5.08 -31.50
N PRO A 73 1.15 5.16 -32.80
CA PRO A 73 2.28 4.39 -33.36
C PRO A 73 3.61 4.75 -32.71
N ALA A 74 3.80 5.99 -32.27
CA ALA A 74 5.04 6.40 -31.59
C ALA A 74 5.13 5.81 -30.18
N MET A 75 4.00 5.75 -29.47
CA MET A 75 3.94 5.15 -28.14
C MET A 75 4.14 3.63 -28.22
N LEU A 76 3.43 2.96 -29.13
CA LEU A 76 3.60 1.52 -29.36
C LEU A 76 5.03 1.19 -29.77
N SER A 77 5.65 1.96 -30.67
CA SER A 77 7.06 1.74 -31.05
C SER A 77 7.99 1.90 -29.85
N ALA A 78 7.78 2.90 -29.00
CA ALA A 78 8.60 3.12 -27.81
C ALA A 78 8.47 1.98 -26.79
N LEU A 79 7.28 1.44 -26.57
CA LEU A 79 7.07 0.24 -25.78
C LEU A 79 7.86 -0.95 -26.35
N LEU A 80 7.70 -1.23 -27.65
CA LEU A 80 8.37 -2.37 -28.30
C LEU A 80 9.90 -2.21 -28.30
N ASP A 81 10.42 -0.99 -28.40
CA ASP A 81 11.85 -0.70 -28.21
C ASP A 81 12.29 -1.01 -26.78
N SER A 82 11.49 -0.66 -25.75
CA SER A 82 11.80 -0.97 -24.36
C SER A 82 11.82 -2.48 -24.07
N LEU A 83 10.95 -3.23 -24.71
CA LEU A 83 10.94 -4.70 -24.63
C LEU A 83 12.10 -5.32 -25.39
N GLN A 84 12.40 -4.86 -26.60
CA GLN A 84 13.52 -5.37 -27.40
C GLN A 84 14.86 -5.23 -26.66
N ASN A 85 15.01 -4.16 -25.86
CA ASN A 85 16.22 -3.83 -25.11
C ASN A 85 16.29 -4.49 -23.72
N GLN A 86 15.36 -5.36 -23.33
CA GLN A 86 15.41 -6.05 -22.05
C GLN A 86 16.70 -6.87 -21.89
N SER A 87 17.28 -6.83 -20.68
CA SER A 87 18.47 -7.62 -20.34
C SER A 87 18.14 -9.10 -20.06
N TYR A 88 16.90 -9.41 -19.67
CA TYR A 88 16.41 -10.79 -19.63
C TYR A 88 16.05 -11.27 -21.04
N LEU A 89 16.66 -12.36 -21.49
CA LEU A 89 16.55 -12.79 -22.88
C LEU A 89 15.44 -13.82 -23.10
N ASN A 90 15.06 -14.57 -22.04
CA ASN A 90 14.08 -15.66 -22.13
C ASN A 90 12.66 -15.18 -21.91
N PHE A 91 12.15 -14.32 -22.79
CA PHE A 91 10.77 -13.84 -22.77
C PHE A 91 10.13 -13.86 -24.15
N GLU A 92 8.81 -13.87 -24.19
CA GLU A 92 8.00 -13.54 -25.36
C GLU A 92 7.10 -12.35 -25.07
N ALA A 93 6.76 -11.54 -26.07
CA ALA A 93 5.71 -10.54 -26.00
C ALA A 93 4.51 -11.00 -26.85
N VAL A 94 3.37 -11.19 -26.20
CA VAL A 94 2.11 -11.59 -26.86
C VAL A 94 1.25 -10.33 -27.04
N LEU A 95 1.28 -9.79 -28.26
CA LEU A 95 0.54 -8.59 -28.65
C LEU A 95 -0.79 -9.01 -29.28
N TYR A 96 -1.88 -8.83 -28.53
CA TYR A 96 -3.21 -9.09 -29.04
C TYR A 96 -3.86 -7.82 -29.54
N ASP A 97 -3.98 -7.70 -30.87
CA ASP A 97 -4.63 -6.58 -31.53
C ASP A 97 -6.15 -6.80 -31.57
N GLY A 98 -6.88 -6.03 -30.79
CA GLY A 98 -8.34 -6.06 -30.68
C GLY A 98 -9.05 -5.42 -31.89
N ALA A 99 -8.70 -5.84 -33.11
CA ALA A 99 -9.25 -5.34 -34.37
C ALA A 99 -9.01 -3.82 -34.57
N SER A 100 -7.77 -3.38 -34.44
CA SER A 100 -7.39 -1.97 -34.74
C SER A 100 -7.73 -1.59 -36.17
N THR A 101 -8.24 -0.37 -36.34
CA THR A 101 -8.57 0.23 -37.64
C THR A 101 -7.52 1.27 -38.09
N ARG A 102 -6.62 1.67 -37.19
CA ARG A 102 -5.57 2.64 -37.46
C ARG A 102 -4.42 1.97 -38.23
N ALA A 103 -4.28 2.31 -39.51
CA ALA A 103 -3.30 1.68 -40.42
C ALA A 103 -1.85 1.81 -39.94
N GLU A 104 -1.50 2.92 -39.28
CA GLU A 104 -0.16 3.14 -38.71
C GLU A 104 0.16 2.16 -37.58
N THR A 105 -0.79 1.89 -36.70
CA THR A 105 -0.66 0.89 -35.61
C THR A 105 -0.41 -0.50 -36.19
N LEU A 106 -1.22 -0.89 -37.18
CA LEU A 106 -1.07 -2.20 -37.86
C LEU A 106 0.30 -2.35 -38.53
N ARG A 107 0.79 -1.27 -39.20
CA ARG A 107 2.14 -1.28 -39.80
C ARG A 107 3.25 -1.46 -38.76
N VAL A 108 3.14 -0.85 -37.59
CA VAL A 108 4.12 -1.04 -36.49
C VAL A 108 4.11 -2.50 -36.04
N LEU A 109 2.94 -3.07 -35.75
CA LEU A 109 2.79 -4.46 -35.33
C LEU A 109 3.40 -5.42 -36.36
N GLU A 110 3.05 -5.28 -37.64
CA GLU A 110 3.54 -6.12 -38.72
C GLU A 110 5.05 -5.99 -38.90
N SER A 111 5.60 -4.79 -38.87
CA SER A 111 7.04 -4.57 -39.01
C SER A 111 7.82 -5.20 -37.85
N ARG A 112 7.38 -4.99 -36.62
CA ARG A 112 8.08 -5.49 -35.42
C ARG A 112 8.01 -7.00 -35.28
N SER A 113 6.90 -7.63 -35.62
CA SER A 113 6.79 -9.11 -35.60
C SER A 113 7.74 -9.80 -36.60
N LYS A 114 8.12 -9.13 -37.71
CA LYS A 114 9.07 -9.64 -38.68
C LYS A 114 10.54 -9.51 -38.26
N THR A 115 10.84 -8.48 -37.42
CA THR A 115 12.23 -8.14 -37.05
C THR A 115 12.65 -8.67 -35.69
N GLU A 116 11.68 -8.95 -34.79
CA GLU A 116 11.94 -9.43 -33.44
C GLU A 116 11.20 -10.78 -33.20
N PRO A 117 11.88 -11.90 -33.19
CA PRO A 117 11.24 -13.21 -33.10
C PRO A 117 10.53 -13.48 -31.76
N ARG A 118 10.84 -12.72 -30.72
CA ARG A 118 10.15 -12.80 -29.43
C ARG A 118 8.78 -12.14 -29.44
N PHE A 119 8.44 -11.35 -30.48
CA PHE A 119 7.17 -10.65 -30.59
C PHE A 119 6.17 -11.46 -31.41
N ARG A 120 5.08 -11.86 -30.77
CA ARG A 120 3.97 -12.60 -31.37
C ARG A 120 2.77 -11.71 -31.46
N VAL A 121 2.42 -11.31 -32.68
CA VAL A 121 1.24 -10.48 -32.97
C VAL A 121 0.08 -11.37 -33.38
N ILE A 122 -1.06 -11.20 -32.74
CA ILE A 122 -2.31 -11.90 -33.03
C ILE A 122 -3.39 -10.86 -33.30
N HIS A 123 -4.07 -10.95 -34.44
CA HIS A 123 -5.16 -10.08 -34.80
C HIS A 123 -6.51 -10.69 -34.41
N GLY A 124 -7.22 -10.05 -33.49
CA GLY A 124 -8.59 -10.38 -33.12
C GLY A 124 -9.60 -9.96 -34.20
N GLN A 125 -10.77 -10.54 -34.15
CA GLN A 125 -11.88 -10.23 -35.07
C GLN A 125 -12.70 -9.01 -34.61
N GLU A 126 -12.67 -8.72 -33.32
CA GLU A 126 -13.40 -7.65 -32.66
C GLU A 126 -12.65 -7.10 -31.43
N ASN A 127 -12.99 -5.89 -31.02
CA ASN A 127 -12.47 -5.32 -29.78
C ASN A 127 -13.36 -5.75 -28.59
N LYS A 128 -12.79 -6.60 -27.72
CA LYS A 128 -13.45 -7.13 -26.50
C LYS A 128 -13.24 -6.25 -25.25
N GLY A 129 -12.75 -5.03 -25.42
CA GLY A 129 -12.33 -4.19 -24.28
C GLY A 129 -11.00 -4.63 -23.67
N ILE A 130 -10.54 -3.90 -22.64
CA ILE A 130 -9.24 -4.14 -22.05
C ILE A 130 -9.14 -5.55 -21.44
N SER A 131 -10.07 -5.93 -20.58
CA SER A 131 -10.10 -7.27 -19.96
C SER A 131 -10.23 -8.39 -20.96
N GLY A 132 -11.12 -8.25 -21.95
CA GLY A 132 -11.35 -9.26 -22.96
C GLY A 132 -10.12 -9.49 -23.85
N ASN A 133 -9.52 -8.43 -24.35
CA ASN A 133 -8.32 -8.50 -25.19
C ASN A 133 -7.11 -9.06 -24.39
N THR A 134 -6.95 -8.67 -23.13
CA THR A 134 -5.91 -9.21 -22.24
C THR A 134 -6.12 -10.72 -22.02
N ASN A 135 -7.34 -11.15 -21.77
CA ASN A 135 -7.64 -12.57 -21.59
C ASN A 135 -7.36 -13.42 -22.84
N GLU A 136 -7.64 -12.87 -24.04
CA GLU A 136 -7.26 -13.56 -25.28
C GLU A 136 -5.74 -13.70 -25.41
N ALA A 137 -4.97 -12.66 -25.04
CA ALA A 137 -3.52 -12.75 -25.02
C ALA A 137 -3.00 -13.73 -23.95
N LEU A 138 -3.62 -13.77 -22.76
CA LEU A 138 -3.30 -14.72 -21.67
C LEU A 138 -3.43 -16.19 -22.11
N LYS A 139 -4.46 -16.54 -22.88
CA LYS A 139 -4.66 -17.90 -23.42
C LYS A 139 -3.51 -18.33 -24.33
N LEU A 140 -2.84 -17.38 -24.95
CA LEU A 140 -1.76 -17.61 -25.91
C LEU A 140 -0.37 -17.53 -25.29
N ALA A 141 -0.25 -17.03 -24.07
CA ALA A 141 0.99 -16.98 -23.31
C ALA A 141 1.53 -18.39 -23.04
N ARG A 142 2.84 -18.59 -23.24
CA ARG A 142 3.53 -19.89 -23.07
C ARG A 142 4.40 -19.94 -21.82
N GLY A 143 4.72 -18.77 -21.24
CA GLY A 143 5.57 -18.64 -20.07
C GLY A 143 4.92 -19.20 -18.81
N GLU A 144 5.73 -19.64 -17.88
CA GLU A 144 5.29 -20.02 -16.54
C GLU A 144 4.81 -18.79 -15.76
N TYR A 145 5.39 -17.63 -16.05
CA TYR A 145 4.99 -16.33 -15.51
C TYR A 145 4.53 -15.39 -16.61
N VAL A 146 3.58 -14.55 -16.27
CA VAL A 146 2.98 -13.55 -17.17
C VAL A 146 3.14 -12.16 -16.58
N ALA A 147 3.73 -11.26 -17.35
CA ALA A 147 3.80 -9.83 -17.04
C ALA A 147 2.65 -9.12 -17.75
N LEU A 148 1.84 -8.39 -16.99
CA LEU A 148 0.79 -7.52 -17.53
C LEU A 148 1.39 -6.17 -17.93
N CYS A 149 1.14 -5.71 -19.15
CA CYS A 149 1.73 -4.49 -19.68
C CYS A 149 0.76 -3.75 -20.61
N ASP A 150 0.60 -2.46 -20.39
CA ASP A 150 -0.20 -1.60 -21.25
C ASP A 150 0.55 -1.21 -22.52
N HIS A 151 -0.21 -0.93 -23.59
CA HIS A 151 0.31 -0.76 -24.95
C HIS A 151 1.00 0.58 -25.24
N ASP A 152 0.99 1.53 -24.30
CA ASP A 152 1.49 2.91 -24.44
C ASP A 152 2.57 3.29 -23.40
N ASP A 153 2.95 2.35 -22.52
CA ASP A 153 3.88 2.54 -21.42
C ASP A 153 5.33 2.13 -21.75
N LEU A 154 6.21 2.17 -20.76
CA LEU A 154 7.62 1.77 -20.92
C LEU A 154 8.08 0.87 -19.75
N LEU A 155 8.94 -0.10 -20.08
CA LEU A 155 9.67 -0.89 -19.09
C LEU A 155 11.12 -0.38 -18.94
N SER A 156 11.64 -0.41 -17.70
CA SER A 156 13.09 -0.27 -17.47
C SER A 156 13.85 -1.37 -18.21
N PRO A 157 15.05 -1.13 -18.75
CA PRO A 157 15.79 -2.15 -19.53
C PRO A 157 16.11 -3.44 -18.76
N ASP A 158 16.10 -3.39 -17.43
CA ASP A 158 16.33 -4.52 -16.53
C ASP A 158 15.05 -5.08 -15.87
N ALA A 159 13.86 -4.63 -16.26
CA ALA A 159 12.61 -4.94 -15.57
C ALA A 159 12.35 -6.45 -15.50
N LEU A 160 12.42 -7.14 -16.63
CA LEU A 160 12.20 -8.59 -16.68
C LEU A 160 13.33 -9.37 -16.00
N TRP A 161 14.57 -8.87 -16.01
CA TRP A 161 15.69 -9.48 -15.30
C TRP A 161 15.51 -9.42 -13.79
N GLN A 162 15.10 -8.28 -13.26
CA GLN A 162 14.81 -8.12 -11.83
C GLN A 162 13.66 -9.02 -11.39
N ALA A 163 12.59 -9.11 -12.20
CA ALA A 163 11.49 -10.02 -11.95
C ALA A 163 11.96 -11.48 -11.97
N ALA A 164 12.71 -11.89 -12.98
CA ALA A 164 13.26 -13.24 -13.11
C ALA A 164 14.18 -13.59 -11.92
N LYS A 165 15.03 -12.67 -11.49
CA LYS A 165 15.89 -12.84 -10.32
C LYS A 165 15.06 -13.07 -9.06
N ARG A 166 14.03 -12.26 -8.82
CA ARG A 166 13.14 -12.42 -7.66
C ARG A 166 12.38 -13.75 -7.71
N ILE A 167 11.96 -14.18 -8.90
CA ILE A 167 11.32 -15.48 -9.13
C ILE A 167 12.27 -16.62 -8.78
N GLU A 168 13.52 -16.58 -9.24
CA GLU A 168 14.53 -17.58 -8.92
C GLU A 168 14.80 -17.68 -7.41
N GLU A 169 14.97 -16.53 -6.74
CA GLU A 169 15.34 -16.45 -5.33
C GLU A 169 14.22 -16.89 -4.37
N LYS A 170 12.97 -16.54 -4.69
CA LYS A 170 11.83 -16.63 -3.74
C LYS A 170 10.70 -17.54 -4.20
N GLN A 171 10.67 -17.95 -5.47
CA GLN A 171 9.58 -18.75 -6.05
C GLN A 171 8.18 -18.20 -5.74
N PRO A 172 7.93 -16.88 -5.89
CA PRO A 172 6.66 -16.27 -5.56
C PRO A 172 5.55 -16.69 -6.53
N ASP A 173 4.31 -16.48 -6.16
CA ASP A 173 3.18 -16.60 -7.07
C ASP A 173 2.92 -15.30 -7.84
N MET A 174 3.33 -14.16 -7.26
CA MET A 174 3.26 -12.85 -7.88
C MET A 174 4.45 -11.99 -7.46
N VAL A 175 4.99 -11.22 -8.41
CA VAL A 175 6.01 -10.18 -8.17
C VAL A 175 5.47 -8.87 -8.70
N TYR A 176 5.70 -7.76 -7.97
CA TYR A 176 5.42 -6.42 -8.46
C TYR A 176 6.57 -5.46 -8.16
N SER A 177 6.61 -4.35 -8.88
CA SER A 177 7.66 -3.34 -8.72
C SER A 177 7.12 -1.96 -8.41
N ASP A 178 7.99 -1.05 -7.98
CA ASP A 178 7.71 0.38 -8.02
C ASP A 178 7.50 0.84 -9.47
N GLU A 179 6.80 1.97 -9.62
CA GLU A 179 6.54 2.61 -10.90
C GLU A 179 6.75 4.12 -10.83
N ASP A 180 6.78 4.77 -11.98
CA ASP A 180 6.69 6.22 -12.07
C ASP A 180 5.79 6.63 -13.23
N ARG A 181 5.65 7.93 -13.42
CA ARG A 181 4.97 8.47 -14.59
C ARG A 181 5.96 9.09 -15.56
N ILE A 182 5.63 9.02 -16.85
CA ILE A 182 6.34 9.72 -17.90
C ILE A 182 5.41 10.67 -18.66
N THR A 183 5.97 11.76 -19.14
CA THR A 183 5.26 12.67 -20.05
C THR A 183 4.80 11.95 -21.31
N GLN A 184 3.76 12.47 -21.97
CA GLN A 184 3.20 11.88 -23.20
C GLN A 184 4.27 11.56 -24.26
N ASN A 185 5.32 12.38 -24.38
CA ASN A 185 6.43 12.16 -25.32
C ASN A 185 7.53 11.23 -24.80
N GLY A 186 7.37 10.64 -23.61
CA GLY A 186 8.32 9.70 -22.98
C GLY A 186 9.66 10.30 -22.53
N ARG A 187 9.80 11.64 -22.54
CA ARG A 187 11.12 12.29 -22.31
C ARG A 187 11.44 12.61 -20.86
N ARG A 188 10.44 12.70 -20.00
CA ARG A 188 10.63 13.14 -18.62
C ARG A 188 9.87 12.23 -17.66
N HIS A 189 10.60 11.73 -16.63
CA HIS A 189 10.03 10.98 -15.51
C HIS A 189 9.51 11.92 -14.42
N MET A 190 8.42 11.54 -13.79
CA MET A 190 7.76 12.30 -12.73
C MET A 190 6.92 11.39 -11.83
N ASP A 191 6.46 11.91 -10.70
CA ASP A 191 5.51 11.27 -9.79
C ASP A 191 5.84 9.79 -9.50
N PRO A 192 7.02 9.45 -8.90
CA PRO A 192 7.34 8.07 -8.56
C PRO A 192 6.33 7.51 -7.59
N HIS A 193 5.95 6.25 -7.78
CA HIS A 193 5.14 5.46 -6.87
C HIS A 193 6.01 4.38 -6.23
N TYR A 194 6.58 4.71 -5.07
CA TYR A 194 7.27 3.74 -4.22
C TYR A 194 6.23 2.98 -3.39
N LYS A 195 6.31 1.67 -3.38
CA LYS A 195 5.27 0.79 -2.85
C LYS A 195 5.74 0.09 -1.57
N PRO A 196 4.82 -0.25 -0.65
CA PRO A 196 5.14 -1.19 0.43
C PRO A 196 5.37 -2.59 -0.14
N ASP A 197 5.92 -3.49 0.68
CA ASP A 197 5.78 -4.91 0.46
C ASP A 197 4.29 -5.28 0.54
N TYR A 198 3.93 -6.54 0.28
CA TYR A 198 2.53 -6.92 0.30
C TYR A 198 1.87 -6.60 1.65
N CYS A 199 0.87 -5.75 1.62
CA CYS A 199 0.08 -5.27 2.76
C CYS A 199 -1.41 -5.38 2.39
N PRO A 200 -2.17 -6.31 2.99
CA PRO A 200 -3.54 -6.62 2.58
C PRO A 200 -4.50 -5.43 2.70
N ASP A 201 -4.49 -4.70 3.82
CA ASP A 201 -5.39 -3.56 4.00
C ASP A 201 -5.07 -2.38 3.07
N ASN A 202 -3.79 -2.23 2.69
CA ASN A 202 -3.40 -1.27 1.66
C ASN A 202 -4.03 -1.64 0.32
N LEU A 203 -3.99 -2.94 -0.04
CA LEU A 203 -4.51 -3.42 -1.33
C LEU A 203 -6.03 -3.26 -1.41
N VAL A 204 -6.75 -3.53 -0.31
CA VAL A 204 -8.20 -3.32 -0.27
C VAL A 204 -8.56 -1.83 -0.38
N SER A 205 -7.79 -0.95 0.26
CA SER A 205 -8.06 0.49 0.27
C SER A 205 -7.69 1.19 -1.04
N ASP A 206 -6.74 0.64 -1.82
CA ASP A 206 -6.20 1.26 -3.02
C ASP A 206 -5.43 0.24 -3.86
N ASN A 207 -5.57 0.31 -5.18
CA ASN A 207 -4.76 -0.50 -6.08
C ASN A 207 -3.32 0.02 -6.14
N TYR A 208 -2.53 -0.21 -5.09
CA TYR A 208 -1.15 0.24 -5.06
C TYR A 208 -0.19 -0.65 -5.87
N ILE A 209 -0.55 -1.89 -6.15
CA ILE A 209 0.30 -2.83 -6.91
C ILE A 209 0.45 -2.39 -8.37
N CYS A 210 -0.65 -2.10 -9.06
CA CYS A 210 -0.75 -1.58 -10.42
C CYS A 210 0.26 -2.24 -11.39
N HIS A 211 1.33 -1.56 -11.78
CA HIS A 211 2.38 -2.02 -12.70
C HIS A 211 3.77 -1.94 -12.04
N LEU A 212 4.77 -2.72 -12.43
CA LEU A 212 4.72 -3.94 -13.21
C LEU A 212 4.25 -5.09 -12.33
N ALA A 213 3.29 -5.89 -12.76
CA ALA A 213 2.89 -7.12 -12.09
C ALA A 213 3.27 -8.33 -12.95
N VAL A 214 3.99 -9.29 -12.36
CA VAL A 214 4.40 -10.55 -12.99
C VAL A 214 3.85 -11.70 -12.16
N ILE A 215 2.95 -12.48 -12.73
CA ILE A 215 2.09 -13.42 -12.02
C ILE A 215 2.30 -14.83 -12.57
N ARG A 216 2.32 -15.83 -11.70
CA ARG A 216 2.37 -17.24 -12.12
C ARG A 216 1.14 -17.57 -12.98
N LYS A 217 1.35 -18.06 -14.20
CA LYS A 217 0.28 -18.31 -15.16
C LYS A 217 -0.81 -19.23 -14.60
N LYS A 218 -0.42 -20.29 -13.90
CA LYS A 218 -1.37 -21.20 -13.25
C LYS A 218 -2.33 -20.47 -12.31
N LEU A 219 -1.84 -19.50 -11.54
CA LEU A 219 -2.67 -18.71 -10.63
C LEU A 219 -3.63 -17.80 -11.39
N LEU A 220 -3.21 -17.20 -12.51
CA LEU A 220 -4.10 -16.46 -13.42
C LEU A 220 -5.21 -17.34 -14.00
N GLU A 221 -4.91 -18.57 -14.35
CA GLU A 221 -5.90 -19.55 -14.84
C GLU A 221 -6.88 -19.93 -13.73
N GLU A 222 -6.39 -20.20 -12.51
CA GLU A 222 -7.21 -20.56 -11.35
C GLU A 222 -8.11 -19.40 -10.86
N THR A 223 -7.70 -18.14 -11.07
CA THR A 223 -8.51 -16.97 -10.77
C THR A 223 -9.48 -16.60 -11.90
N GLY A 224 -9.36 -17.23 -13.08
CA GLY A 224 -10.19 -16.97 -14.25
C GLY A 224 -9.82 -15.71 -15.05
N GLY A 225 -8.63 -15.14 -14.83
CA GLY A 225 -8.15 -13.95 -15.53
C GLY A 225 -8.86 -12.66 -15.13
N LEU A 226 -8.92 -11.68 -16.04
CA LEU A 226 -9.56 -10.38 -15.80
C LEU A 226 -11.07 -10.47 -16.06
N ARG A 227 -11.84 -9.71 -15.29
CA ARG A 227 -13.33 -9.65 -15.42
C ARG A 227 -13.74 -8.34 -16.08
N SER A 228 -14.36 -8.41 -17.26
CA SER A 228 -14.81 -7.22 -18.02
C SER A 228 -15.85 -6.37 -17.29
N GLY A 229 -16.59 -6.97 -16.35
CA GLY A 229 -17.49 -6.22 -15.47
C GLY A 229 -16.80 -5.26 -14.50
N PHE A 230 -15.46 -5.29 -14.44
CA PHE A 230 -14.60 -4.44 -13.59
C PHE A 230 -13.66 -3.56 -14.42
N ASP A 231 -13.90 -3.38 -15.72
CA ASP A 231 -13.07 -2.52 -16.56
C ASP A 231 -12.88 -1.12 -15.92
N GLY A 232 -11.63 -0.65 -15.90
CA GLY A 232 -11.20 0.53 -15.14
C GLY A 232 -10.63 0.24 -13.74
N SER A 233 -10.95 -0.94 -13.17
CA SER A 233 -10.35 -1.52 -11.95
C SER A 233 -10.14 -3.03 -12.10
N GLN A 234 -9.98 -3.51 -13.32
CA GLN A 234 -9.86 -4.93 -13.66
C GLN A 234 -8.59 -5.59 -13.07
N ASP A 235 -7.54 -4.85 -12.96
CA ASP A 235 -6.28 -5.26 -12.33
C ASP A 235 -6.41 -5.31 -10.80
N HIS A 236 -7.04 -4.31 -10.18
CA HIS A 236 -7.34 -4.32 -8.74
C HIS A 236 -8.21 -5.53 -8.35
N ASP A 237 -9.29 -5.77 -9.10
CA ASP A 237 -10.13 -6.95 -8.95
C ASP A 237 -9.32 -8.26 -9.06
N LEU A 238 -8.43 -8.35 -10.04
CA LEU A 238 -7.56 -9.51 -10.21
C LEU A 238 -6.61 -9.69 -9.02
N PHE A 239 -5.95 -8.63 -8.55
CA PHE A 239 -5.00 -8.73 -7.45
C PHE A 239 -5.66 -9.11 -6.12
N LEU A 240 -6.87 -8.61 -5.85
CA LEU A 240 -7.64 -9.03 -4.69
C LEU A 240 -7.98 -10.53 -4.76
N ARG A 241 -8.45 -11.05 -5.91
CA ARG A 241 -8.71 -12.49 -6.09
C ARG A 241 -7.44 -13.36 -6.06
N ILE A 242 -6.29 -12.82 -6.43
CA ILE A 242 -4.99 -13.48 -6.24
C ILE A 242 -4.67 -13.57 -4.75
N ALA A 243 -4.85 -12.47 -4.01
CA ALA A 243 -4.59 -12.42 -2.58
C ALA A 243 -5.46 -13.38 -1.74
N GLU A 244 -6.65 -13.77 -2.25
CA GLU A 244 -7.47 -14.83 -1.63
C GLU A 244 -6.83 -16.22 -1.71
N LYS A 245 -5.90 -16.43 -2.62
CA LYS A 245 -5.31 -17.75 -2.90
C LYS A 245 -3.87 -17.91 -2.44
N THR A 246 -3.16 -16.81 -2.26
CA THR A 246 -1.75 -16.85 -1.89
C THR A 246 -1.31 -15.59 -1.15
N ASN A 247 -0.35 -15.76 -0.24
CA ASN A 247 0.42 -14.68 0.38
C ASN A 247 1.86 -14.59 -0.14
N ARG A 248 2.24 -15.43 -1.13
CA ARG A 248 3.57 -15.43 -1.75
C ARG A 248 3.65 -14.35 -2.83
N ILE A 249 3.48 -13.10 -2.38
CA ILE A 249 3.50 -11.89 -3.20
C ILE A 249 4.74 -11.09 -2.82
N GLU A 250 5.66 -10.90 -3.76
CA GLU A 250 6.97 -10.29 -3.54
C GLU A 250 7.07 -8.92 -4.21
N HIS A 251 7.68 -7.98 -3.51
CA HIS A 251 7.94 -6.64 -4.00
C HIS A 251 9.40 -6.48 -4.45
N ILE A 252 9.61 -5.78 -5.55
CA ILE A 252 10.90 -5.31 -6.00
C ILE A 252 10.96 -3.79 -5.80
N PRO A 253 11.71 -3.28 -4.79
CA PRO A 253 11.72 -1.86 -4.45
C PRO A 253 12.56 -1.05 -5.45
N ARG A 254 12.22 -1.15 -6.73
CA ARG A 254 12.85 -0.45 -7.86
C ARG A 254 11.77 0.01 -8.84
N VAL A 255 11.93 1.22 -9.38
CA VAL A 255 11.07 1.71 -10.46
C VAL A 255 11.41 0.98 -11.75
N LEU A 256 10.60 -0.01 -12.11
CA LEU A 256 10.81 -0.86 -13.30
C LEU A 256 9.79 -0.61 -14.41
N TYR A 257 8.75 0.17 -14.13
CA TYR A 257 7.68 0.50 -15.05
C TYR A 257 7.42 2.00 -15.05
N SER A 258 7.12 2.57 -16.22
CA SER A 258 6.83 3.99 -16.37
C SER A 258 5.50 4.18 -17.09
N TRP A 259 4.51 4.64 -16.36
CA TRP A 259 3.16 4.89 -16.85
C TRP A 259 3.06 6.19 -17.61
N ARG A 260 2.63 6.13 -18.85
CA ARG A 260 2.53 7.32 -19.71
C ARG A 260 1.29 8.14 -19.41
N GLU A 261 1.48 9.42 -19.13
CA GLU A 261 0.39 10.35 -18.90
C GLU A 261 -0.29 10.74 -20.23
N VAL A 262 -1.36 10.02 -20.59
CA VAL A 262 -2.15 10.27 -21.80
C VAL A 262 -3.50 10.85 -21.42
N PHE A 263 -3.88 11.99 -22.01
CA PHE A 263 -5.17 12.64 -21.71
C PHE A 263 -6.41 11.82 -22.08
N SER A 264 -6.24 10.76 -22.86
CA SER A 264 -7.31 9.87 -23.33
C SER A 264 -7.41 8.54 -22.56
N SER A 265 -6.59 8.31 -21.53
CA SER A 265 -6.64 7.05 -20.78
C SER A 265 -8.00 6.83 -20.10
N ALA A 266 -8.41 5.56 -19.96
CA ALA A 266 -9.69 5.18 -19.36
C ALA A 266 -9.81 5.68 -17.92
N SER A 267 -8.74 5.59 -17.13
CA SER A 267 -8.65 6.09 -15.76
C SER A 267 -8.88 7.60 -15.60
N HIS A 268 -8.75 8.36 -16.67
CA HIS A 268 -9.01 9.79 -16.69
C HIS A 268 -10.41 10.18 -17.17
N ARG A 269 -11.13 9.27 -17.83
CA ARG A 269 -12.44 9.57 -18.40
C ARG A 269 -13.59 9.35 -17.43
N ASP A 270 -13.47 8.35 -16.57
CA ASP A 270 -14.53 7.95 -15.65
C ASP A 270 -13.96 7.40 -14.34
N LEU A 271 -13.30 8.29 -13.58
CA LEU A 271 -12.73 7.97 -12.26
C LEU A 271 -13.80 7.44 -11.29
N TYR A 272 -15.05 7.93 -11.40
CA TYR A 272 -16.12 7.52 -10.51
C TYR A 272 -16.48 6.04 -10.72
N THR A 273 -16.72 5.63 -11.96
CA THR A 273 -16.98 4.22 -12.30
C THR A 273 -15.81 3.32 -11.92
N CYS A 274 -14.55 3.78 -12.11
CA CYS A 274 -13.39 3.02 -11.65
C CYS A 274 -13.43 2.78 -10.14
N LEU A 275 -13.70 3.82 -9.34
CA LEU A 275 -13.79 3.69 -7.88
C LEU A 275 -14.98 2.82 -7.44
N GLU A 276 -16.14 2.90 -8.10
CA GLU A 276 -17.28 2.01 -7.82
C GLU A 276 -16.95 0.54 -8.11
N ASN A 277 -16.27 0.27 -9.24
CA ASN A 277 -15.78 -1.07 -9.56
C ASN A 277 -14.76 -1.56 -8.52
N GLY A 278 -13.85 -0.69 -8.07
CA GLY A 278 -12.92 -1.00 -6.99
C GLY A 278 -13.62 -1.31 -5.66
N CYS A 279 -14.63 -0.52 -5.29
CA CYS A 279 -15.46 -0.78 -4.09
C CYS A 279 -16.17 -2.14 -4.18
N ARG A 280 -16.73 -2.46 -5.34
CA ARG A 280 -17.37 -3.75 -5.57
C ARG A 280 -16.38 -4.91 -5.48
N ALA A 281 -15.20 -4.77 -6.06
CA ALA A 281 -14.13 -5.75 -5.96
C ALA A 281 -13.69 -5.98 -4.51
N ALA A 282 -13.54 -4.90 -3.72
CA ALA A 282 -13.19 -4.98 -2.30
C ALA A 282 -14.27 -5.70 -1.48
N VAL A 283 -15.56 -5.43 -1.72
CA VAL A 283 -16.67 -6.12 -1.04
C VAL A 283 -16.71 -7.60 -1.39
N GLU A 284 -16.54 -7.96 -2.67
CA GLU A 284 -16.48 -9.36 -3.09
C GLU A 284 -15.28 -10.10 -2.47
N HIS A 285 -14.13 -9.44 -2.38
CA HIS A 285 -12.95 -9.97 -1.72
C HIS A 285 -13.19 -10.24 -0.22
N GLU A 286 -13.75 -9.28 0.51
CA GLU A 286 -14.05 -9.47 1.94
C GLU A 286 -15.08 -10.59 2.15
N ALA A 287 -16.09 -10.68 1.28
CA ALA A 287 -17.06 -11.77 1.31
C ALA A 287 -16.42 -13.14 1.06
N ALA A 288 -15.45 -13.24 0.14
CA ALA A 288 -14.68 -14.46 -0.11
C ALA A 288 -13.85 -14.90 1.12
N LEU A 289 -13.42 -13.94 1.94
CA LEU A 289 -12.75 -14.18 3.22
C LEU A 289 -13.72 -14.42 4.39
N GLY A 290 -15.03 -14.52 4.12
CA GLY A 290 -16.06 -14.73 5.13
C GLY A 290 -16.42 -13.50 5.96
N ARG A 291 -16.06 -12.29 5.51
CA ARG A 291 -16.29 -11.02 6.20
C ARG A 291 -17.42 -10.24 5.55
N GLN A 292 -18.27 -9.58 6.35
CA GLN A 292 -19.33 -8.73 5.87
C GLN A 292 -18.89 -7.26 5.92
N ALA A 293 -18.82 -6.64 4.77
CA ALA A 293 -18.44 -5.23 4.64
C ALA A 293 -19.23 -4.53 3.53
N GLU A 294 -19.43 -3.23 3.70
CA GLU A 294 -19.84 -2.31 2.63
C GLU A 294 -18.63 -1.45 2.24
N ALA A 295 -18.59 -0.96 1.01
CA ALA A 295 -17.51 -0.10 0.55
C ALA A 295 -18.05 1.17 -0.10
N VAL A 296 -17.39 2.29 0.16
CA VAL A 296 -17.69 3.59 -0.46
C VAL A 296 -16.40 4.28 -0.90
N PRO A 297 -16.42 5.02 -2.02
CA PRO A 297 -15.27 5.83 -2.41
C PRO A 297 -15.21 7.09 -1.53
N VAL A 298 -14.06 7.33 -0.90
CA VAL A 298 -13.80 8.51 -0.07
C VAL A 298 -12.45 9.11 -0.44
N ASN A 299 -12.44 10.36 -0.90
CA ASN A 299 -11.20 11.07 -1.28
C ASN A 299 -10.29 10.29 -2.27
N GLY A 300 -10.89 9.51 -3.18
CA GLY A 300 -10.15 8.77 -4.20
C GLY A 300 -9.61 7.41 -3.74
N VAL A 301 -9.96 6.96 -2.53
CA VAL A 301 -9.63 5.63 -2.00
C VAL A 301 -10.90 4.89 -1.59
N ILE A 302 -10.79 3.59 -1.37
CA ILE A 302 -11.89 2.73 -0.93
C ILE A 302 -11.92 2.71 0.59
N ARG A 303 -13.06 3.05 1.16
CA ARG A 303 -13.34 2.91 2.59
C ARG A 303 -14.29 1.75 2.81
N LEU A 304 -13.87 0.78 3.63
CA LEU A 304 -14.72 -0.31 4.08
C LEU A 304 -15.45 0.04 5.39
N TRP A 305 -16.66 -0.50 5.51
CA TRP A 305 -17.48 -0.49 6.71
C TRP A 305 -17.82 -1.93 7.08
N TYR A 306 -17.15 -2.46 8.09
CA TYR A 306 -17.46 -3.79 8.59
C TYR A 306 -18.62 -3.77 9.57
N THR A 307 -19.47 -4.77 9.51
CA THR A 307 -20.48 -5.01 10.54
C THR A 307 -19.77 -5.39 11.83
N ILE A 308 -20.09 -4.69 12.92
CA ILE A 308 -19.51 -4.95 14.24
C ILE A 308 -20.58 -5.67 15.08
N PRO A 309 -20.23 -6.72 15.85
CA PRO A 309 -21.14 -7.33 16.82
C PRO A 309 -21.62 -6.30 17.85
N GLU A 310 -22.94 -6.11 17.97
CA GLU A 310 -23.53 -5.10 18.87
C GLU A 310 -23.25 -5.38 20.36
N ASP A 311 -22.99 -6.63 20.68
CA ASP A 311 -22.72 -7.12 22.03
C ASP A 311 -21.23 -7.16 22.38
N ALA A 312 -20.33 -6.73 21.50
CA ALA A 312 -18.90 -6.67 21.74
C ALA A 312 -18.58 -5.77 22.95
N SER A 313 -17.97 -6.34 23.97
CA SER A 313 -17.51 -5.59 25.15
C SER A 313 -16.11 -5.04 24.96
N VAL A 314 -15.90 -3.80 25.37
CA VAL A 314 -14.60 -3.12 25.33
C VAL A 314 -14.21 -2.71 26.72
N GLU A 315 -13.03 -3.08 27.19
CA GLU A 315 -12.43 -2.55 28.41
C GLU A 315 -11.29 -1.60 28.05
N ALA A 316 -11.42 -0.34 28.48
CA ALA A 316 -10.34 0.64 28.36
C ALA A 316 -9.38 0.48 29.54
N LEU A 317 -8.14 0.09 29.25
CA LEU A 317 -7.04 0.06 30.20
C LEU A 317 -6.34 1.42 30.13
N VAL A 318 -6.81 2.37 30.97
CA VAL A 318 -6.28 3.74 30.96
C VAL A 318 -5.09 3.83 31.90
N HIS A 319 -3.92 4.12 31.36
CA HIS A 319 -2.67 4.22 32.10
C HIS A 319 -2.13 5.65 32.15
N GLY A 320 -1.65 6.07 33.31
CA GLY A 320 -1.18 7.44 33.54
C GLY A 320 -0.34 7.60 34.79
N ASP A 321 0.09 8.83 35.07
CA ASP A 321 0.92 9.18 36.23
C ASP A 321 0.07 9.41 37.50
N SER A 322 -1.22 9.67 37.36
CA SER A 322 -2.13 9.88 38.49
C SER A 322 -3.51 9.27 38.23
N GLU A 323 -4.23 8.97 39.33
CA GLU A 323 -5.59 8.45 39.27
C GLU A 323 -6.55 9.50 38.67
N GLU A 324 -6.35 10.78 38.98
CA GLU A 324 -7.16 11.90 38.52
C GLU A 324 -7.11 11.99 36.98
N GLU A 325 -5.90 12.02 36.38
CA GLU A 325 -5.73 12.05 34.93
C GLU A 325 -6.38 10.84 34.23
N CYS A 326 -6.22 9.64 34.81
CA CYS A 326 -6.84 8.44 34.25
C CYS A 326 -8.37 8.47 34.33
N GLN A 327 -8.94 8.97 35.42
CA GLN A 327 -10.38 9.14 35.60
C GLN A 327 -10.94 10.19 34.61
N GLU A 328 -10.26 11.31 34.43
CA GLU A 328 -10.65 12.34 33.45
C GLU A 328 -10.65 11.78 32.02
N CYS A 329 -9.60 11.08 31.63
CA CYS A 329 -9.51 10.45 30.30
C CYS A 329 -10.61 9.41 30.09
N LEU A 330 -10.85 8.53 31.07
CA LEU A 330 -11.93 7.53 30.99
C LEU A 330 -13.31 8.18 30.90
N GLY A 331 -13.55 9.22 31.70
CA GLY A 331 -14.78 10.02 31.66
C GLY A 331 -14.99 10.71 30.30
N GLU A 332 -13.93 11.29 29.73
CA GLU A 332 -13.98 11.88 28.39
C GLU A 332 -14.27 10.82 27.33
N LEU A 333 -13.60 9.66 27.36
CA LEU A 333 -13.84 8.54 26.45
C LEU A 333 -15.30 8.08 26.49
N GLN A 334 -15.86 7.88 27.69
CA GLN A 334 -17.25 7.47 27.88
C GLN A 334 -18.25 8.54 27.42
N PHE A 335 -17.95 9.81 27.63
CA PHE A 335 -18.80 10.92 27.22
C PHE A 335 -18.79 11.16 25.70
N ARG A 336 -17.62 11.07 25.07
CA ARG A 336 -17.46 11.42 23.65
C ARG A 336 -17.79 10.28 22.70
N THR A 337 -17.61 9.02 23.12
CA THR A 337 -17.83 7.89 22.25
C THR A 337 -19.21 7.27 22.40
N ASP A 338 -19.72 6.65 21.36
CA ASP A 338 -21.07 6.08 21.32
C ASP A 338 -21.10 4.56 21.57
N TRP A 339 -20.01 3.97 22.13
CA TRP A 339 -19.96 2.53 22.34
C TRP A 339 -20.67 2.12 23.64
N PRO A 340 -21.75 1.31 23.57
CA PRO A 340 -22.63 1.10 24.74
C PRO A 340 -22.06 0.13 25.77
N ARG A 341 -21.12 -0.75 25.40
CA ARG A 341 -20.52 -1.77 26.29
C ARG A 341 -19.06 -1.46 26.60
N LEU A 342 -18.81 -0.20 27.01
CA LEU A 342 -17.51 0.30 27.42
C LEU A 342 -17.38 0.26 28.94
N THR A 343 -16.36 -0.42 29.42
CA THR A 343 -15.89 -0.39 30.81
C THR A 343 -14.47 0.18 30.86
N GLY A 344 -13.94 0.45 32.03
CA GLY A 344 -12.57 0.91 32.15
C GLY A 344 -11.91 0.55 33.46
N SER A 345 -10.60 0.30 33.38
CA SER A 345 -9.69 0.09 34.49
C SER A 345 -8.60 1.15 34.49
N ILE A 346 -8.23 1.63 35.67
CA ILE A 346 -7.24 2.69 35.87
C ILE A 346 -5.93 2.06 36.35
N LEU A 347 -4.85 2.38 35.63
CA LEU A 347 -3.51 1.85 35.85
C LEU A 347 -2.55 3.02 36.14
N VAL A 348 -2.23 3.24 37.41
CA VAL A 348 -1.36 4.35 37.84
C VAL A 348 0.05 3.85 38.11
N ALA A 349 1.00 4.34 37.31
CA ALA A 349 2.43 4.10 37.48
C ALA A 349 3.25 5.15 36.70
N PRO A 350 4.52 5.39 37.10
CA PRO A 350 5.48 6.09 36.25
C PRO A 350 5.57 5.46 34.87
N GLU A 351 5.88 6.25 33.84
CA GLU A 351 5.86 5.82 32.44
C GLU A 351 6.70 4.55 32.18
N ASP A 352 7.83 4.40 32.86
CA ASP A 352 8.75 3.26 32.72
C ASP A 352 8.35 2.01 33.53
N GLU A 353 7.28 2.06 34.32
CA GLU A 353 6.75 0.95 35.11
C GLU A 353 5.35 0.49 34.68
N ARG A 354 4.80 1.06 33.58
CA ARG A 354 3.42 0.80 33.15
C ARG A 354 3.20 -0.57 32.51
N LEU A 355 4.23 -1.12 31.83
CA LEU A 355 4.07 -2.36 31.05
C LEU A 355 3.61 -3.56 31.90
N PRO A 356 4.18 -3.84 33.08
CA PRO A 356 3.70 -4.93 33.93
C PRO A 356 2.23 -4.80 34.31
N LEU A 357 1.78 -3.57 34.62
CA LEU A 357 0.38 -3.32 34.99
C LEU A 357 -0.57 -3.51 33.80
N ILE A 358 -0.18 -3.06 32.62
CA ILE A 358 -0.94 -3.26 31.37
C ILE A 358 -1.05 -4.75 31.09
N ASN A 359 0.04 -5.51 31.19
CA ASN A 359 0.06 -6.95 30.96
C ASN A 359 -0.86 -7.68 31.95
N GLU A 360 -0.79 -7.37 33.23
CA GLU A 360 -1.63 -7.98 34.27
C GLU A 360 -3.11 -7.67 34.03
N ALA A 361 -3.46 -6.41 33.79
CA ALA A 361 -4.83 -5.99 33.51
C ALA A 361 -5.37 -6.68 32.24
N ALA A 362 -4.57 -6.77 31.19
CA ALA A 362 -4.97 -7.43 29.95
C ALA A 362 -5.22 -8.94 30.13
N ARG A 363 -4.40 -9.63 30.93
CA ARG A 363 -4.58 -11.06 31.24
C ARG A 363 -5.81 -11.33 32.11
N THR A 364 -6.16 -10.41 33.00
CA THR A 364 -7.28 -10.57 33.97
C THR A 364 -8.61 -10.09 33.42
N SER A 365 -8.60 -9.30 32.36
CA SER A 365 -9.81 -8.80 31.69
C SER A 365 -10.68 -9.94 31.14
N THR A 366 -12.00 -9.73 31.19
CA THR A 366 -13.02 -10.62 30.61
C THR A 366 -13.71 -10.01 29.40
N ALA A 367 -13.35 -8.78 29.01
CA ALA A 367 -13.91 -8.11 27.84
C ALA A 367 -13.46 -8.80 26.54
N ASP A 368 -14.23 -8.63 25.48
CA ASP A 368 -13.89 -9.16 24.15
C ASP A 368 -12.72 -8.40 23.52
N TYR A 369 -12.64 -7.10 23.80
CA TYR A 369 -11.61 -6.18 23.27
C TYR A 369 -11.00 -5.36 24.39
N LEU A 370 -9.70 -5.07 24.24
CA LEU A 370 -8.92 -4.21 25.12
C LEU A 370 -8.54 -2.93 24.38
N LEU A 371 -8.86 -1.77 24.95
CA LEU A 371 -8.35 -0.49 24.48
C LEU A 371 -7.27 0.00 25.44
N ILE A 372 -6.01 -0.14 25.04
CA ILE A 372 -4.88 0.43 25.79
C ILE A 372 -4.82 1.91 25.46
N LEU A 373 -4.94 2.76 26.48
CA LEU A 373 -5.07 4.20 26.30
C LEU A 373 -4.24 4.97 27.33
N ASP A 374 -3.37 5.86 26.84
CA ASP A 374 -2.63 6.79 27.70
C ASP A 374 -3.57 7.88 28.22
N ALA A 375 -3.51 8.18 29.52
CA ALA A 375 -4.39 9.17 30.17
C ALA A 375 -4.29 10.59 29.57
N ARG A 376 -3.21 10.91 28.87
CA ARG A 376 -3.01 12.18 28.17
C ARG A 376 -3.75 12.28 26.82
N VAL A 377 -4.38 11.21 26.36
CA VAL A 377 -5.19 11.21 25.12
C VAL A 377 -6.50 11.95 25.36
N THR A 378 -6.78 12.94 24.52
CA THR A 378 -7.94 13.82 24.61
C THR A 378 -8.61 14.04 23.25
N GLU A 379 -9.73 14.75 23.21
CA GLU A 379 -10.43 15.15 21.98
C GLU A 379 -10.75 13.96 21.05
N MET A 380 -11.10 12.81 21.62
CA MET A 380 -11.53 11.64 20.87
C MET A 380 -12.80 11.93 20.07
N ASN A 381 -12.85 11.55 18.78
CA ASN A 381 -14.04 11.73 17.98
C ASN A 381 -15.12 10.69 18.35
N ARG A 382 -16.39 11.00 18.01
CA ARG A 382 -17.56 10.20 18.39
C ARG A 382 -17.46 8.72 18.04
N TYR A 383 -16.91 8.39 16.88
CA TYR A 383 -16.82 7.02 16.37
C TYR A 383 -15.48 6.36 16.66
N PHE A 384 -14.67 6.92 17.55
CA PHE A 384 -13.31 6.49 17.84
C PHE A 384 -13.18 4.98 18.10
N ILE A 385 -13.99 4.44 19.01
CA ILE A 385 -14.01 2.99 19.31
C ILE A 385 -14.55 2.19 18.13
N ARG A 386 -15.66 2.62 17.55
CA ARG A 386 -16.32 1.92 16.43
C ARG A 386 -15.41 1.79 15.21
N GLU A 387 -14.70 2.85 14.85
CA GLU A 387 -13.76 2.86 13.73
C GLU A 387 -12.59 1.87 13.90
N MET A 388 -12.14 1.67 15.13
CA MET A 388 -11.10 0.68 15.41
C MET A 388 -11.66 -0.74 15.50
N LEU A 389 -12.85 -0.94 16.10
CA LEU A 389 -13.49 -2.24 16.23
C LEU A 389 -13.78 -2.89 14.88
N MET A 390 -14.13 -2.10 13.85
CA MET A 390 -14.35 -2.62 12.50
C MET A 390 -13.19 -3.50 12.01
N TYR A 391 -11.97 -3.17 12.36
CA TYR A 391 -10.78 -3.91 11.96
C TYR A 391 -10.28 -4.87 13.05
N ALA A 392 -10.35 -4.48 14.32
CA ALA A 392 -9.85 -5.29 15.43
C ALA A 392 -10.57 -6.63 15.60
N GLN A 393 -11.81 -6.77 15.10
CA GLN A 393 -12.58 -8.02 15.14
C GLN A 393 -12.02 -9.13 14.25
N ARG A 394 -11.16 -8.79 13.30
CA ARG A 394 -10.57 -9.73 12.35
C ARG A 394 -9.45 -10.55 13.02
N ASP A 395 -9.40 -11.85 12.72
CA ASP A 395 -8.42 -12.76 13.31
C ASP A 395 -6.98 -12.54 12.82
N ASP A 396 -6.81 -11.94 11.63
CA ASP A 396 -5.53 -11.58 11.03
C ASP A 396 -4.98 -10.24 11.57
N VAL A 397 -5.74 -9.54 12.44
CA VAL A 397 -5.35 -8.24 12.99
C VAL A 397 -4.77 -8.38 14.39
N ALA A 398 -3.54 -7.92 14.56
CA ALA A 398 -2.84 -7.83 15.83
C ALA A 398 -3.42 -6.74 16.75
N GLY A 399 -3.84 -5.65 16.15
CA GLY A 399 -4.44 -4.50 16.81
C GLY A 399 -4.60 -3.32 15.87
N VAL A 400 -5.34 -2.32 16.31
CA VAL A 400 -5.74 -1.15 15.52
C VAL A 400 -5.40 0.12 16.27
N THR A 401 -4.89 1.11 15.53
CA THR A 401 -4.69 2.48 16.04
C THR A 401 -5.39 3.50 15.17
N GLY A 402 -5.75 4.63 15.78
CA GLY A 402 -6.19 5.82 15.07
C GLY A 402 -5.05 6.81 14.80
N VAL A 403 -5.39 7.97 14.26
CA VAL A 403 -4.46 9.08 14.13
C VAL A 403 -4.47 9.94 15.39
N LEU A 404 -3.29 10.15 15.98
CA LEU A 404 -3.12 11.09 17.07
C LEU A 404 -2.46 12.37 16.57
N THR A 405 -2.96 13.51 17.03
CA THR A 405 -2.43 14.83 16.65
C THR A 405 -2.21 15.69 17.90
N ASN A 406 -1.25 16.60 17.84
CA ASN A 406 -1.14 17.62 18.88
C ASN A 406 -2.21 18.74 18.69
N ARG A 407 -2.28 19.68 19.64
CA ARG A 407 -3.20 20.84 19.61
C ARG A 407 -3.09 21.70 18.33
N LYS A 408 -1.94 21.64 17.63
CA LYS A 408 -1.72 22.33 16.36
C LYS A 408 -2.12 21.48 15.13
N LYS A 409 -2.82 20.36 15.35
CA LYS A 409 -3.24 19.41 14.31
C LYS A 409 -2.07 18.82 13.51
N ARG A 410 -0.91 18.69 14.16
CA ARG A 410 0.23 17.95 13.62
C ARG A 410 0.20 16.54 14.14
N ILE A 411 0.49 15.59 13.26
CA ILE A 411 0.53 14.15 13.56
C ILE A 411 1.61 13.89 14.61
N THR A 412 1.23 13.23 15.68
CA THR A 412 2.12 12.69 16.71
C THR A 412 2.19 11.17 16.65
N HIS A 413 1.13 10.51 16.14
CA HIS A 413 1.12 9.08 15.88
C HIS A 413 0.18 8.72 14.72
N GLY A 414 0.64 7.79 13.88
CA GLY A 414 -0.10 7.16 12.79
C GLY A 414 0.54 5.80 12.43
N GLY A 415 1.07 5.11 13.44
CA GLY A 415 1.88 3.90 13.29
C GLY A 415 3.38 4.19 13.30
N PHE A 416 4.17 3.13 13.43
CA PHE A 416 5.63 3.19 13.40
C PHE A 416 6.20 2.55 12.15
N VAL A 417 7.24 3.19 11.58
CA VAL A 417 8.15 2.58 10.63
C VAL A 417 9.37 2.06 11.39
N LEU A 418 9.75 0.81 11.12
CA LEU A 418 10.88 0.12 11.74
C LEU A 418 12.16 0.24 10.91
N GLY A 419 13.30 -0.16 11.47
CA GLY A 419 14.59 -0.18 10.75
C GLY A 419 15.20 1.21 10.53
N THR A 420 14.78 2.21 11.30
CA THR A 420 15.37 3.55 11.29
C THR A 420 16.70 3.57 12.06
N GLU A 421 17.48 4.64 11.93
CA GLU A 421 18.68 4.89 12.74
C GLU A 421 18.39 4.76 14.25
N HIS A 422 17.15 5.03 14.65
CA HIS A 422 16.66 4.97 16.02
C HIS A 422 15.78 3.75 16.29
N CYS A 423 15.92 2.66 15.55
CA CYS A 423 15.12 1.42 15.58
C CYS A 423 13.70 1.60 15.03
N ALA A 424 12.96 2.59 15.48
CA ALA A 424 11.62 2.92 15.00
C ALA A 424 11.34 4.42 15.08
N GLN A 425 10.40 4.92 14.28
CA GLN A 425 9.91 6.30 14.34
C GLN A 425 8.46 6.40 13.90
N CYS A 426 7.74 7.43 14.35
CA CYS A 426 6.37 7.69 13.89
C CYS A 426 6.31 8.03 12.41
N ILE A 427 5.29 7.48 11.74
CA ILE A 427 5.00 7.81 10.34
C ILE A 427 4.43 9.23 10.27
N ASN A 428 4.94 10.05 9.35
CA ASN A 428 4.47 11.42 9.10
C ASN A 428 4.51 12.36 10.32
N GLU A 429 5.32 12.08 11.33
CA GLU A 429 5.48 12.90 12.53
C GLU A 429 5.68 14.39 12.20
N GLY A 430 4.99 15.27 12.93
CA GLY A 430 5.07 16.72 12.81
C GLY A 430 4.40 17.31 11.56
N ARG A 431 3.90 16.50 10.62
CA ARG A 431 3.10 16.99 9.48
C ARG A 431 1.69 17.34 9.90
N TYR A 432 1.04 18.25 9.19
CA TYR A 432 -0.39 18.50 9.40
C TYR A 432 -1.21 17.31 8.89
N ILE A 433 -2.25 16.91 9.61
CA ILE A 433 -3.15 15.82 9.20
C ILE A 433 -3.80 16.06 7.82
N THR A 434 -4.05 17.35 7.49
CA THR A 434 -4.56 17.74 6.16
C THR A 434 -3.48 17.87 5.11
N ALA A 435 -2.23 17.70 5.52
CA ALA A 435 -1.11 17.74 4.63
C ALA A 435 -1.06 16.41 3.88
N GLY A 436 -1.54 16.32 2.66
CA GLY A 436 -1.34 15.13 1.81
C GLY A 436 0.09 14.64 1.94
N ASP A 437 0.24 13.39 2.22
CA ASP A 437 1.54 12.70 2.26
C ASP A 437 1.76 11.92 0.95
N TRP A 438 2.83 11.18 0.92
CA TRP A 438 3.07 10.23 -0.13
C TRP A 438 1.96 9.19 -0.12
N TYR A 439 1.25 9.07 -1.27
CA TYR A 439 0.23 8.05 -1.49
C TYR A 439 -0.98 8.09 -0.55
N ASP A 440 -1.28 9.28 0.00
CA ASP A 440 -2.46 9.51 0.82
C ASP A 440 -2.60 8.55 2.02
N MET A 441 -1.45 8.12 2.58
CA MET A 441 -1.39 7.18 3.70
C MET A 441 -2.24 7.64 4.90
N MET A 442 -2.30 8.96 5.15
CA MET A 442 -3.11 9.49 6.25
C MET A 442 -4.61 9.66 5.89
N ASN A 443 -5.03 9.29 4.68
CA ASN A 443 -6.42 9.37 4.23
C ASN A 443 -7.06 8.00 4.01
N LYS A 444 -6.28 6.91 4.14
CA LYS A 444 -6.76 5.54 3.92
C LYS A 444 -6.38 4.61 5.06
N VAL A 445 -7.16 3.55 5.20
CA VAL A 445 -6.79 2.44 6.08
C VAL A 445 -5.62 1.69 5.47
N HIS A 446 -4.62 1.33 6.29
CA HIS A 446 -3.45 0.61 5.82
C HIS A 446 -2.76 -0.17 6.95
N ASN A 447 -1.92 -1.11 6.56
CA ASN A 447 -1.10 -1.83 7.52
C ASN A 447 0.10 -0.99 7.97
N VAL A 448 0.46 -1.15 9.23
CA VAL A 448 1.65 -0.56 9.83
C VAL A 448 2.43 -1.64 10.59
N SER A 449 3.73 -1.45 10.73
CA SER A 449 4.60 -2.48 11.32
C SER A 449 4.48 -2.55 12.84
N ALA A 450 4.13 -1.45 13.49
CA ALA A 450 3.86 -1.39 14.92
C ALA A 450 3.02 -0.15 15.26
N VAL A 451 2.38 -0.17 16.43
CA VAL A 451 1.55 0.92 16.96
C VAL A 451 1.88 1.17 18.42
N SER A 452 1.77 2.44 18.85
CA SER A 452 2.04 2.82 20.24
C SER A 452 1.00 2.28 21.22
N LEU A 453 1.45 1.90 22.41
CA LEU A 453 0.56 1.57 23.53
C LEU A 453 -0.18 2.80 24.10
N CYS A 454 0.08 4.00 23.59
CA CYS A 454 -0.74 5.16 23.91
C CYS A 454 -2.15 5.08 23.34
N CYS A 455 -2.36 4.32 22.25
CA CYS A 455 -3.65 4.11 21.62
C CYS A 455 -3.63 2.82 20.80
N LEU A 456 -4.10 1.74 21.38
CA LEU A 456 -4.15 0.43 20.75
C LEU A 456 -5.44 -0.28 21.14
N LEU A 457 -6.31 -0.57 20.16
CA LEU A 457 -7.43 -1.49 20.33
C LEU A 457 -7.05 -2.88 19.80
N VAL A 458 -7.24 -3.91 20.63
CA VAL A 458 -6.91 -5.29 20.30
C VAL A 458 -8.02 -6.24 20.72
N LYS A 459 -8.31 -7.26 19.93
CA LYS A 459 -9.13 -8.40 20.33
C LYS A 459 -8.40 -9.12 21.48
N ARG A 460 -9.04 -9.32 22.63
CA ARG A 460 -8.37 -9.86 23.82
C ARG A 460 -7.64 -11.19 23.56
N GLU A 461 -8.20 -12.07 22.77
CA GLU A 461 -7.55 -13.33 22.38
C GLU A 461 -6.30 -13.16 21.50
N ASN A 462 -6.12 -12.00 20.87
CA ASN A 462 -4.94 -11.62 20.09
C ASN A 462 -3.91 -10.86 20.93
N TRP A 463 -4.21 -10.60 22.21
CA TRP A 463 -3.26 -9.93 23.09
C TRP A 463 -1.96 -10.76 23.20
N MET A 464 -0.87 -10.07 23.07
CA MET A 464 0.48 -10.59 23.31
C MET A 464 1.19 -9.60 24.20
N ASP A 465 1.67 -10.05 25.34
CA ASP A 465 2.31 -9.17 26.32
C ASP A 465 3.50 -8.43 25.69
N PRO A 466 3.53 -7.08 25.75
CA PRO A 466 4.76 -6.34 25.53
C PRO A 466 5.89 -6.84 26.43
N ASP A 467 7.10 -6.83 25.92
CA ASP A 467 8.28 -7.23 26.67
C ASP A 467 8.58 -6.21 27.78
N GLU A 468 8.48 -6.63 29.03
CA GLU A 468 8.70 -5.81 30.23
C GLU A 468 10.16 -5.37 30.43
N GLY A 469 11.09 -5.88 29.62
CA GLY A 469 12.47 -5.40 29.56
C GLY A 469 12.60 -4.01 28.95
N PHE A 470 11.59 -3.55 28.18
CA PHE A 470 11.50 -2.18 27.68
C PHE A 470 10.82 -1.25 28.70
N ARG A 471 11.12 0.03 28.59
CA ARG A 471 10.57 1.09 29.46
C ARG A 471 9.75 2.13 28.71
N GLY A 472 9.81 2.14 27.39
CA GLY A 472 9.17 3.13 26.54
C GLY A 472 8.64 2.57 25.23
N GLY A 473 8.52 3.42 24.24
CA GLY A 473 7.86 3.13 22.95
C GLY A 473 8.46 2.00 22.13
N LEU A 474 9.73 1.57 22.38
CA LEU A 474 10.31 0.43 21.67
C LEU A 474 9.69 -0.92 22.06
N ALA A 475 8.97 -1.01 23.19
CA ALA A 475 8.13 -2.16 23.51
C ALA A 475 7.08 -2.42 22.42
N ALA A 476 6.51 -1.34 21.87
CA ALA A 476 5.55 -1.43 20.76
C ALA A 476 6.20 -1.91 19.45
N ALA A 477 7.45 -1.50 19.18
CA ALA A 477 8.20 -1.97 18.02
C ALA A 477 8.53 -3.46 18.12
N ASP A 478 8.95 -3.93 19.30
CA ASP A 478 9.14 -5.35 19.61
C ASP A 478 7.85 -6.16 19.44
N LEU A 479 6.75 -5.67 20.01
CA LEU A 479 5.44 -6.29 19.87
C LEU A 479 5.04 -6.41 18.40
N GLY A 480 5.30 -5.36 17.59
CA GLY A 480 5.04 -5.36 16.17
C GLY A 480 5.77 -6.47 15.41
N LEU A 481 7.04 -6.67 15.71
CA LEU A 481 7.84 -7.73 15.08
C LEU A 481 7.33 -9.12 15.47
N ARG A 482 7.04 -9.35 16.75
CA ARG A 482 6.51 -10.65 17.23
C ARG A 482 5.13 -10.97 16.66
N GLN A 483 4.24 -9.99 16.56
CA GLN A 483 2.92 -10.17 15.95
C GLN A 483 3.03 -10.49 14.45
N ARG A 484 3.98 -9.87 13.75
CA ARG A 484 4.26 -10.18 12.34
C ARG A 484 4.77 -11.62 12.18
N GLU A 485 5.66 -12.10 13.06
CA GLU A 485 6.10 -13.50 13.07
C GLU A 485 4.94 -14.48 13.33
N ALA A 486 3.94 -14.05 14.10
CA ALA A 486 2.69 -14.77 14.29
C ALA A 486 1.69 -14.66 13.10
N GLY A 487 2.07 -13.97 12.02
CA GLY A 487 1.24 -13.80 10.83
C GLY A 487 0.12 -12.76 10.96
N LYS A 488 0.19 -11.86 11.94
CA LYS A 488 -0.82 -10.83 12.20
C LYS A 488 -0.32 -9.44 11.84
N TRP A 489 -1.27 -8.55 11.50
CA TRP A 489 -1.02 -7.18 11.05
C TRP A 489 -1.56 -6.16 12.03
N PHE A 490 -0.82 -5.08 12.24
CA PHE A 490 -1.39 -3.87 12.80
C PHE A 490 -2.05 -3.05 11.70
N VAL A 491 -3.19 -2.43 12.05
CA VAL A 491 -3.98 -1.60 11.13
C VAL A 491 -4.05 -0.17 11.67
N PHE A 492 -3.81 0.78 10.78
CA PHE A 492 -4.06 2.19 11.02
C PHE A 492 -5.38 2.60 10.36
N THR A 493 -6.25 3.32 11.09
CA THR A 493 -7.43 3.96 10.52
C THR A 493 -7.39 5.47 10.72
N PRO A 494 -7.54 6.28 9.65
CA PRO A 494 -7.57 7.74 9.77
C PRO A 494 -8.88 8.26 10.37
N HIS A 495 -9.86 7.38 10.54
CA HIS A 495 -11.21 7.74 10.97
C HIS A 495 -11.39 7.75 12.49
N ALA A 496 -10.55 7.01 13.23
CA ALA A 496 -10.41 7.15 14.67
C ALA A 496 -9.41 8.27 14.96
N GLN A 497 -9.88 9.39 15.53
CA GLN A 497 -9.07 10.59 15.73
C GLN A 497 -9.07 11.03 17.18
N ALA A 498 -7.89 11.39 17.70
CA ALA A 498 -7.72 11.94 19.02
C ALA A 498 -6.54 12.92 19.07
N GLN A 499 -6.32 13.56 20.21
CA GLN A 499 -5.16 14.41 20.46
C GLN A 499 -4.25 13.79 21.51
N LEU A 500 -2.95 13.85 21.27
CA LEU A 500 -1.91 13.52 22.23
C LEU A 500 -0.67 14.38 21.90
N GLU A 501 -0.15 15.09 22.89
CA GLU A 501 1.12 15.77 22.74
C GLU A 501 2.29 14.77 22.70
N PRO A 502 3.43 15.08 22.05
CA PRO A 502 4.59 14.20 22.00
C PRO A 502 5.03 13.71 23.39
N CYS A 503 5.32 12.39 23.48
CA CYS A 503 5.80 11.74 24.71
C CYS A 503 6.73 10.58 24.38
N ALA A 504 7.43 10.03 25.38
CA ALA A 504 8.40 8.95 25.19
C ALA A 504 7.78 7.67 24.61
N MET A 505 6.55 7.33 25.00
CA MET A 505 5.81 6.17 24.46
C MET A 505 5.46 6.30 22.97
N LEU A 506 5.47 7.52 22.41
CA LEU A 506 5.28 7.76 20.98
C LEU A 506 6.58 7.70 20.17
N LEU A 507 7.71 7.46 20.79
CA LEU A 507 9.05 7.55 20.17
C LEU A 507 9.35 8.94 19.56
N THR A 508 8.58 9.96 19.96
CA THR A 508 8.74 11.33 19.52
C THR A 508 9.69 12.07 20.46
N GLY A 509 10.66 12.80 19.91
CA GLY A 509 11.57 13.63 20.69
C GLY A 509 12.95 13.02 20.96
N LYS A 510 13.76 13.75 21.72
CA LYS A 510 15.16 13.41 22.02
C LYS A 510 15.30 12.46 23.22
N GLU A 511 14.24 12.19 23.94
CA GLU A 511 14.22 11.48 25.22
C GLU A 511 13.90 10.00 25.04
N ARG A 512 14.74 9.27 24.31
CA ARG A 512 14.66 7.81 24.25
C ARG A 512 15.60 7.23 25.30
N ASP A 513 15.13 6.23 26.02
CA ASP A 513 16.00 5.51 26.93
C ASP A 513 17.06 4.73 26.12
N PRO A 514 18.35 4.99 26.29
CA PRO A 514 19.40 4.28 25.58
C PRO A 514 19.37 2.77 25.83
N ARG A 515 18.88 2.34 27.00
CA ARG A 515 18.75 0.92 27.40
C ARG A 515 17.74 0.20 26.51
N ASP A 516 16.61 0.85 26.17
CA ASP A 516 15.62 0.29 25.25
C ASP A 516 16.22 0.07 23.85
N THR A 517 17.05 1.03 23.38
CA THR A 517 17.73 0.89 22.09
C THR A 517 18.71 -0.27 22.08
N GLU A 518 19.48 -0.44 23.15
CA GLU A 518 20.43 -1.55 23.33
C GLU A 518 19.70 -2.88 23.38
N HIS A 519 18.66 -3.01 24.24
CA HIS A 519 17.83 -4.21 24.36
C HIS A 519 17.16 -4.59 23.03
N TYR A 520 16.63 -3.60 22.27
CA TYR A 520 16.04 -3.84 20.97
C TYR A 520 17.06 -4.39 19.97
N ARG A 521 18.28 -3.81 19.94
CA ARG A 521 19.35 -4.26 19.03
C ARG A 521 19.91 -5.62 19.38
N GLU A 522 20.01 -5.94 20.65
CA GLU A 522 20.40 -7.29 21.12
C GLU A 522 19.40 -8.35 20.65
N LYS A 523 18.09 -8.03 20.68
CA LYS A 523 17.01 -8.96 20.32
C LYS A 523 16.81 -9.09 18.81
N TRP A 524 16.85 -7.99 18.06
CA TRP A 524 16.47 -7.93 16.66
C TRP A 524 17.61 -7.59 15.69
N GLY A 525 18.79 -7.26 16.21
CA GLY A 525 19.93 -6.81 15.41
C GLY A 525 19.81 -5.35 14.94
N ASN A 526 20.74 -4.94 14.06
CA ASN A 526 20.81 -3.57 13.56
C ASN A 526 20.05 -3.33 12.25
N THR A 527 19.58 -4.40 11.61
CA THR A 527 18.94 -4.35 10.28
C THR A 527 17.58 -5.01 10.33
N VAL A 528 16.56 -4.22 10.69
CA VAL A 528 15.15 -4.63 10.61
C VAL A 528 14.56 -4.08 9.31
N SER A 529 13.92 -4.93 8.51
CA SER A 529 13.16 -4.51 7.33
C SER A 529 11.73 -4.18 7.72
N ASP A 530 11.23 -3.04 7.27
CA ASP A 530 9.84 -2.64 7.44
C ASP A 530 9.04 -2.93 6.15
N PRO A 531 8.13 -3.90 6.13
CA PRO A 531 7.36 -4.24 4.94
C PRO A 531 6.29 -3.20 4.61
N CYS A 532 5.69 -2.56 5.61
CA CYS A 532 4.55 -1.67 5.42
C CYS A 532 4.96 -0.27 4.96
N CYS A 533 6.04 0.24 5.54
CA CYS A 533 6.42 1.65 5.41
C CYS A 533 7.91 1.86 5.12
N GLY A 534 8.70 0.80 4.95
CA GLY A 534 10.17 0.87 4.72
C GLY A 534 10.54 1.69 3.48
N TYR A 535 9.67 1.79 2.51
CA TYR A 535 9.83 2.61 1.31
C TYR A 535 9.89 4.12 1.60
N ILE A 536 9.42 4.57 2.79
CA ILE A 536 9.51 5.96 3.25
C ILE A 536 10.94 6.29 3.68
N LEU A 537 11.71 5.29 4.15
CA LEU A 537 13.06 5.46 4.65
C LEU A 537 14.07 5.74 3.53
N GLY A 538 14.84 6.81 3.67
CA GLY A 538 15.93 7.13 2.74
C GLY A 538 15.51 7.67 1.37
N ARG A 539 14.23 7.88 1.11
CA ARG A 539 13.70 8.41 -0.15
C ARG A 539 13.15 9.83 0.02
N THR A 540 14.00 10.75 0.47
CA THR A 540 13.68 12.19 0.42
C THR A 540 13.57 12.63 -1.03
N ILE A 541 12.46 13.23 -1.39
CA ILE A 541 12.20 13.79 -2.73
C ILE A 541 12.66 15.23 -2.79
#